data_e94bb2b1f1f698d517adb4d3cad80b8c
#
_entry.id   e94bb2b1f1f698d517adb4d3cad80b8c
#
_cell.length_a   1.000
_cell.length_b   1.000
_cell.length_c   1.000
_cell.angle_alpha   90.00
_cell.angle_beta   90.00
_cell.angle_gamma   90.00
#
_symmetry.space_group_name_H-M   'P 1'
#
loop_
_entity.id
_entity.type
_entity.pdbx_description
1 polymer ?
#
loop_
_entity_poly.entity_id
_entity_poly.type
_entity_poly.pdbx_seq_one_letter_code
_entity_poly.pdbx_strand_id
1 'polypeptide(L)'
;LLVDTLYISPLLFPERPFHRLLKDDKLMSEQINNPVNDCEKAKDLLLDEIARWKSFPEEKCRLFASLLKDKKEFEGFLSMVGAEYLNEGLTEVIRDLYKGKICGHADLVMLVKEYPCELAYALALIDTTDQRSVIPGWVLHHYPKVEFVLKLLRHTSCKEGCDYCNTQLNVLYNLKAFFGYEQFRTYEGEPLQEQAAQAAVKGMSLLAIFPTGGGKSLTFQLPALMAGSAVHGLTVVILSLIHI
;
A
#
# COMPACT_ATOMS: atom_id res chain seq x y z
N LEU A 1 -31.15 2.23 -0.22
CA LEU A 1 -29.71 2.14 0.01
C LEU A 1 -29.00 2.03 -1.33
N LEU A 2 -28.03 2.89 -1.58
CA LEU A 2 -27.12 2.78 -2.72
C LEU A 2 -25.81 2.17 -2.22
N VAL A 3 -25.32 1.14 -2.91
CA VAL A 3 -24.03 0.51 -2.63
C VAL A 3 -23.16 0.66 -3.85
N ASP A 4 -21.99 1.27 -3.67
CA ASP A 4 -20.97 1.36 -4.72
C ASP A 4 -19.87 0.34 -4.46
N THR A 5 -19.96 -0.80 -5.14
CA THR A 5 -19.00 -1.90 -5.04
C THR A 5 -17.59 -1.48 -5.48
N LEU A 6 -17.47 -0.46 -6.32
CA LEU A 6 -16.19 -0.02 -6.84
C LEU A 6 -15.28 0.58 -5.75
N TYR A 7 -15.85 1.25 -4.73
CA TYR A 7 -15.10 1.77 -3.58
C TYR A 7 -14.88 0.71 -2.50
N ILE A 8 -15.78 -0.27 -2.40
CA ILE A 8 -15.68 -1.35 -1.41
C ILE A 8 -14.64 -2.40 -1.83
N SER A 9 -14.62 -2.77 -3.11
CA SER A 9 -13.76 -3.84 -3.62
C SER A 9 -12.26 -3.65 -3.30
N PRO A 10 -11.63 -2.47 -3.44
CA PRO A 10 -10.21 -2.29 -3.10
C PRO A 10 -9.90 -2.40 -1.61
N LEU A 11 -10.89 -2.19 -0.74
CA LEU A 11 -10.75 -2.38 0.71
C LEU A 11 -10.78 -3.86 1.10
N LEU A 12 -11.60 -4.64 0.41
CA LEU A 12 -11.84 -6.05 0.75
C LEU A 12 -10.91 -7.00 -0.01
N PHE A 13 -10.52 -6.64 -1.22
CA PHE A 13 -9.70 -7.44 -2.12
C PHE A 13 -8.49 -6.64 -2.64
N PRO A 14 -7.65 -6.09 -1.76
CA PRO A 14 -6.50 -5.28 -2.19
C PRO A 14 -5.50 -6.05 -3.05
N GLU A 15 -5.55 -7.39 -3.03
CA GLU A 15 -4.73 -8.26 -3.86
C GLU A 15 -5.19 -8.36 -5.33
N ARG A 16 -6.43 -7.94 -5.64
CA ARG A 16 -6.95 -8.01 -7.01
C ARG A 16 -6.36 -6.87 -7.86
N PRO A 17 -5.80 -7.15 -9.03
CA PRO A 17 -5.27 -6.10 -9.91
C PRO A 17 -6.36 -5.28 -10.59
N PHE A 18 -7.60 -5.82 -10.63
CA PHE A 18 -8.76 -5.18 -11.26
C PHE A 18 -9.98 -5.29 -10.36
N HIS A 19 -10.70 -4.18 -10.21
CA HIS A 19 -11.92 -4.08 -9.38
C HIS A 19 -13.18 -3.76 -10.22
N ARG A 20 -13.03 -3.57 -11.53
CA ARG A 20 -14.17 -3.39 -12.44
C ARG A 20 -14.78 -4.75 -12.77
N LEU A 21 -16.09 -4.76 -13.04
CA LEU A 21 -16.75 -5.93 -13.60
C LEU A 21 -16.04 -6.35 -14.89
N LEU A 22 -15.42 -7.54 -14.89
CA LEU A 22 -14.77 -8.08 -16.06
C LEU A 22 -15.84 -8.46 -17.07
N LYS A 23 -15.76 -7.87 -18.26
CA LYS A 23 -16.55 -8.28 -19.42
C LYS A 23 -15.78 -9.39 -20.13
N ASP A 24 -15.74 -10.58 -19.54
CA ASP A 24 -14.97 -11.72 -20.05
C ASP A 24 -15.44 -12.18 -21.46
N ASP A 25 -16.67 -11.83 -21.83
CA ASP A 25 -17.30 -12.32 -23.05
C ASP A 25 -17.13 -11.43 -24.28
N LYS A 26 -16.32 -10.36 -24.20
CA LYS A 26 -16.14 -9.45 -25.35
C LYS A 26 -15.49 -10.09 -26.58
N LEU A 27 -14.84 -11.24 -26.40
CA LEU A 27 -14.13 -11.94 -27.49
C LEU A 27 -14.90 -13.15 -28.06
N MET A 28 -15.97 -13.62 -27.41
CA MET A 28 -16.56 -14.91 -27.72
C MET A 28 -18.08 -14.92 -28.01
N SER A 29 -18.82 -13.84 -27.86
CA SER A 29 -20.26 -13.87 -28.12
C SER A 29 -20.85 -12.55 -28.60
N GLU A 30 -21.92 -12.65 -29.38
CA GLU A 30 -22.80 -11.57 -29.85
C GLU A 30 -23.57 -10.86 -28.70
N GLN A 31 -23.38 -11.25 -27.45
CA GLN A 31 -24.01 -10.68 -26.26
C GLN A 31 -23.28 -9.46 -25.67
N ILE A 32 -22.71 -8.64 -26.54
CA ILE A 32 -22.09 -7.36 -26.16
C ILE A 32 -23.20 -6.43 -25.66
N ASN A 33 -23.13 -6.06 -24.37
CA ASN A 33 -24.03 -5.13 -23.67
C ASN A 33 -25.41 -5.69 -23.26
N ASN A 34 -25.46 -6.88 -22.69
CA ASN A 34 -26.69 -7.31 -22.01
C ASN A 34 -26.74 -6.73 -20.57
N PRO A 35 -27.66 -5.78 -20.26
CA PRO A 35 -27.76 -5.18 -18.93
C PRO A 35 -28.05 -6.20 -17.82
N VAL A 36 -28.72 -7.32 -18.14
CA VAL A 36 -29.01 -8.38 -17.17
C VAL A 36 -27.74 -9.05 -16.70
N ASN A 37 -26.81 -9.37 -17.61
CA ASN A 37 -25.52 -9.96 -17.24
C ASN A 37 -24.68 -9.00 -16.37
N ASP A 38 -24.73 -7.70 -16.66
CA ASP A 38 -24.02 -6.70 -15.84
C ASP A 38 -24.64 -6.62 -14.42
N CYS A 39 -25.97 -6.72 -14.30
CA CYS A 39 -26.67 -6.77 -13.01
C CYS A 39 -26.34 -8.06 -12.24
N GLU A 40 -26.28 -9.21 -12.90
CA GLU A 40 -25.93 -10.48 -12.25
C GLU A 40 -24.49 -10.44 -11.73
N LYS A 41 -23.52 -9.98 -12.54
CA LYS A 41 -22.13 -9.81 -12.13
C LYS A 41 -21.98 -8.80 -10.96
N ALA A 42 -22.74 -7.71 -10.98
CA ALA A 42 -22.74 -6.74 -9.88
C ALA A 42 -23.31 -7.34 -8.59
N LYS A 43 -24.37 -8.13 -8.69
CA LYS A 43 -24.94 -8.88 -7.56
C LYS A 43 -23.92 -9.87 -6.99
N ASP A 44 -23.29 -10.65 -7.84
CA ASP A 44 -22.31 -11.66 -7.41
C ASP A 44 -21.09 -11.00 -6.75
N LEU A 45 -20.58 -9.89 -7.31
CA LEU A 45 -19.53 -9.10 -6.67
C LEU A 45 -19.94 -8.61 -5.28
N LEU A 46 -21.16 -8.06 -5.14
CA LEU A 46 -21.67 -7.61 -3.84
C LEU A 46 -21.77 -8.75 -2.83
N LEU A 47 -22.21 -9.93 -3.26
CA LEU A 47 -22.27 -11.11 -2.39
C LEU A 47 -20.87 -11.56 -1.95
N ASP A 48 -19.89 -11.53 -2.84
CA ASP A 48 -18.48 -11.78 -2.53
C ASP A 48 -17.95 -10.77 -1.51
N GLU A 49 -18.26 -9.48 -1.69
CA GLU A 49 -17.85 -8.41 -0.77
C GLU A 49 -18.44 -8.62 0.63
N ILE A 50 -19.73 -8.97 0.72
CA ILE A 50 -20.39 -9.29 1.99
C ILE A 50 -19.73 -10.52 2.64
N ALA A 51 -19.48 -11.58 1.87
CA ALA A 51 -18.82 -12.78 2.38
C ALA A 51 -17.41 -12.49 2.88
N ARG A 52 -16.66 -11.69 2.13
CA ARG A 52 -15.29 -11.27 2.51
C ARG A 52 -15.30 -10.43 3.78
N TRP A 53 -16.19 -9.43 3.89
CA TRP A 53 -16.36 -8.64 5.11
C TRP A 53 -16.58 -9.52 6.33
N LYS A 54 -17.52 -10.47 6.24
CA LYS A 54 -17.83 -11.42 7.33
C LYS A 54 -16.68 -12.37 7.67
N SER A 55 -15.71 -12.54 6.78
CA SER A 55 -14.53 -13.36 7.04
C SER A 55 -13.42 -12.63 7.81
N PHE A 56 -13.50 -11.31 7.95
CA PHE A 56 -12.54 -10.54 8.72
C PHE A 56 -12.77 -10.71 10.22
N PRO A 57 -11.72 -10.58 11.04
CA PRO A 57 -11.87 -10.45 12.49
C PRO A 57 -12.81 -9.29 12.83
N GLU A 58 -13.66 -9.48 13.84
CA GLU A 58 -14.65 -8.48 14.24
C GLU A 58 -14.05 -7.10 14.52
N GLU A 59 -12.91 -7.08 15.20
CA GLU A 59 -12.18 -5.85 15.51
C GLU A 59 -11.72 -5.10 14.25
N LYS A 60 -11.31 -5.82 13.21
CA LYS A 60 -10.96 -5.24 11.90
C LYS A 60 -12.19 -4.67 11.19
N CYS A 61 -13.32 -5.36 11.23
CA CYS A 61 -14.58 -4.84 10.69
C CYS A 61 -14.99 -3.55 11.38
N ARG A 62 -14.95 -3.51 12.72
CA ARG A 62 -15.27 -2.32 13.52
C ARG A 62 -14.31 -1.17 13.23
N LEU A 63 -13.01 -1.45 13.06
CA LEU A 63 -12.02 -0.45 12.67
C LEU A 63 -12.37 0.19 11.32
N PHE A 64 -12.55 -0.63 10.27
CA PHE A 64 -12.87 -0.10 8.94
C PHE A 64 -14.22 0.63 8.93
N ALA A 65 -15.24 0.08 9.58
CA ALA A 65 -16.53 0.76 9.71
C ALA A 65 -16.37 2.16 10.35
N SER A 66 -15.58 2.26 11.43
CA SER A 66 -15.37 3.53 12.14
C SER A 66 -14.59 4.56 11.30
N LEU A 67 -13.63 4.12 10.49
CA LEU A 67 -12.89 5.01 9.58
C LEU A 67 -13.76 5.52 8.42
N LEU A 68 -14.77 4.76 8.00
CA LEU A 68 -15.56 5.01 6.79
C LEU A 68 -16.96 5.57 7.09
N LYS A 69 -17.40 5.64 8.35
CA LYS A 69 -18.79 5.94 8.78
C LYS A 69 -19.36 7.25 8.25
N ASP A 70 -18.51 8.27 8.07
CA ASP A 70 -18.95 9.62 7.70
C ASP A 70 -18.95 9.86 6.18
N LYS A 71 -18.84 8.79 5.38
CA LYS A 71 -18.77 8.85 3.91
C LYS A 71 -19.93 8.14 3.25
N LYS A 72 -20.64 8.88 2.40
CA LYS A 72 -21.87 8.42 1.74
C LYS A 72 -21.66 7.19 0.86
N GLU A 73 -20.50 7.07 0.21
CA GLU A 73 -20.16 5.94 -0.66
C GLU A 73 -20.05 4.60 0.06
N PHE A 74 -19.85 4.61 1.39
CA PHE A 74 -19.77 3.40 2.21
C PHE A 74 -21.04 3.13 3.03
N GLU A 75 -21.88 4.15 3.24
CA GLU A 75 -23.08 4.07 4.11
C GLU A 75 -23.98 2.90 3.75
N GLY A 76 -24.27 2.71 2.46
CA GLY A 76 -25.13 1.63 1.99
C GLY A 76 -24.59 0.25 2.31
N PHE A 77 -23.29 0.03 2.07
CA PHE A 77 -22.64 -1.24 2.37
C PHE A 77 -22.56 -1.50 3.88
N LEU A 78 -22.11 -0.52 4.67
CA LEU A 78 -21.99 -0.65 6.12
C LEU A 78 -23.33 -0.93 6.78
N SER A 79 -24.41 -0.28 6.31
CA SER A 79 -25.79 -0.58 6.76
C SER A 79 -26.22 -2.00 6.39
N MET A 80 -25.89 -2.46 5.17
CA MET A 80 -26.28 -3.80 4.69
C MET A 80 -25.59 -4.92 5.46
N VAL A 81 -24.31 -4.74 5.84
CA VAL A 81 -23.56 -5.75 6.62
C VAL A 81 -23.84 -5.64 8.13
N GLY A 82 -24.65 -4.68 8.59
CA GLY A 82 -24.93 -4.44 10.00
C GLY A 82 -23.66 -4.04 10.76
N ALA A 83 -22.85 -3.12 10.17
CA ALA A 83 -21.56 -2.76 10.71
C ALA A 83 -21.67 -2.15 12.11
N GLU A 84 -20.83 -2.61 13.02
CA GLU A 84 -20.62 -2.03 14.33
C GLU A 84 -19.42 -1.09 14.32
N TYR A 85 -19.43 -0.11 15.22
CA TYR A 85 -18.41 0.92 15.30
C TYR A 85 -17.67 0.85 16.63
N LEU A 86 -16.41 1.27 16.61
CA LEU A 86 -15.63 1.50 17.83
C LEU A 86 -16.06 2.85 18.43
N ASN A 87 -16.36 2.84 19.71
CA ASN A 87 -16.70 4.08 20.43
C ASN A 87 -15.45 4.92 20.73
N GLU A 88 -14.36 4.25 21.07
CA GLU A 88 -13.07 4.84 21.43
C GLU A 88 -11.92 3.90 21.04
N GLY A 89 -10.68 4.34 21.13
CA GLY A 89 -9.51 3.47 21.00
C GLY A 89 -9.13 3.08 19.55
N LEU A 90 -9.54 3.85 18.52
CA LEU A 90 -9.17 3.53 17.14
C LEU A 90 -7.65 3.42 16.94
N THR A 91 -6.89 4.32 17.55
CA THR A 91 -5.43 4.35 17.41
C THR A 91 -4.75 3.14 18.04
N GLU A 92 -5.27 2.69 19.16
CA GLU A 92 -4.81 1.49 19.88
C GLU A 92 -5.10 0.24 19.05
N VAL A 93 -6.31 0.11 18.53
CA VAL A 93 -6.71 -1.01 17.67
C VAL A 93 -5.81 -1.06 16.42
N ILE A 94 -5.52 0.08 15.78
CA ILE A 94 -4.60 0.11 14.64
C ILE A 94 -3.20 -0.35 15.06
N ARG A 95 -2.68 0.11 16.20
CA ARG A 95 -1.35 -0.30 16.70
C ARG A 95 -1.27 -1.80 16.94
N ASP A 96 -2.32 -2.38 17.50
CA ASP A 96 -2.35 -3.81 17.82
C ASP A 96 -2.49 -4.68 16.57
N LEU A 97 -3.44 -4.37 15.68
CA LEU A 97 -3.66 -5.12 14.45
C LEU A 97 -2.51 -5.03 13.44
N TYR A 98 -1.82 -3.88 13.43
CA TYR A 98 -0.72 -3.60 12.48
C TYR A 98 0.66 -3.54 13.15
N LYS A 99 0.78 -4.14 14.34
CA LYS A 99 2.06 -4.25 15.07
C LYS A 99 3.12 -4.91 14.17
N GLY A 100 4.27 -4.26 14.05
CA GLY A 100 5.38 -4.72 13.20
C GLY A 100 5.17 -4.54 11.68
N LYS A 101 3.99 -4.09 11.25
CA LYS A 101 3.69 -3.79 9.84
C LYS A 101 3.77 -2.30 9.51
N ILE A 102 3.72 -1.44 10.51
CA ILE A 102 3.81 0.02 10.41
C ILE A 102 4.79 0.58 11.43
N CYS A 103 5.21 1.83 11.23
CA CYS A 103 6.02 2.54 12.19
C CYS A 103 5.31 2.65 13.55
N GLY A 104 5.94 2.20 14.63
CA GLY A 104 5.37 2.23 15.98
C GLY A 104 5.08 3.65 16.50
N HIS A 105 5.75 4.67 15.95
CA HIS A 105 5.60 6.08 16.31
C HIS A 105 4.88 6.90 15.22
N ALA A 106 4.14 6.25 14.32
CA ALA A 106 3.30 6.97 13.37
C ALA A 106 2.22 7.78 14.11
N ASP A 107 1.97 9.01 13.64
CA ASP A 107 0.93 9.88 14.22
C ASP A 107 -0.47 9.41 13.77
N LEU A 108 -0.93 8.33 14.40
CA LEU A 108 -2.24 7.75 14.11
C LEU A 108 -3.39 8.68 14.51
N VAL A 109 -3.20 9.55 15.52
CA VAL A 109 -4.24 10.50 15.95
C VAL A 109 -4.54 11.47 14.82
N MET A 110 -3.49 12.05 14.22
CA MET A 110 -3.61 12.92 13.05
C MET A 110 -4.22 12.18 11.87
N LEU A 111 -3.74 10.96 11.57
CA LEU A 111 -4.20 10.18 10.42
C LEU A 111 -5.69 9.80 10.52
N VAL A 112 -6.15 9.36 11.69
CA VAL A 112 -7.56 9.03 11.94
C VAL A 112 -8.45 10.27 11.79
N LYS A 113 -7.96 11.44 12.23
CA LYS A 113 -8.74 12.69 12.20
C LYS A 113 -8.80 13.29 10.79
N GLU A 114 -7.65 13.40 10.11
CA GLU A 114 -7.53 14.16 8.86
C GLU A 114 -7.74 13.30 7.60
N TYR A 115 -7.40 11.99 7.67
CA TYR A 115 -7.34 11.11 6.51
C TYR A 115 -7.97 9.72 6.77
N PRO A 116 -9.20 9.62 7.34
CA PRO A 116 -9.74 8.33 7.76
C PRO A 116 -9.96 7.35 6.60
N CYS A 117 -10.45 7.81 5.45
CA CYS A 117 -10.67 6.94 4.30
C CYS A 117 -9.36 6.51 3.64
N GLU A 118 -8.44 7.44 3.47
CA GLU A 118 -7.10 7.16 2.96
C GLU A 118 -6.37 6.17 3.87
N LEU A 119 -6.56 6.30 5.18
CA LEU A 119 -6.02 5.38 6.17
C LEU A 119 -6.62 3.98 6.00
N ALA A 120 -7.93 3.87 5.80
CA ALA A 120 -8.57 2.57 5.56
C ALA A 120 -8.00 1.87 4.31
N TYR A 121 -7.84 2.57 3.19
CA TYR A 121 -7.22 2.00 1.99
C TYR A 121 -5.74 1.64 2.19
N ALA A 122 -4.98 2.49 2.88
CA ALA A 122 -3.59 2.21 3.20
C ALA A 122 -3.46 0.95 4.08
N LEU A 123 -4.29 0.81 5.11
CA LEU A 123 -4.31 -0.36 5.98
C LEU A 123 -4.73 -1.63 5.23
N ALA A 124 -5.71 -1.54 4.33
CA ALA A 124 -6.11 -2.66 3.49
C ALA A 124 -4.95 -3.15 2.60
N LEU A 125 -4.21 -2.22 1.97
CA LEU A 125 -3.05 -2.55 1.15
C LEU A 125 -1.91 -3.16 1.97
N ILE A 126 -1.66 -2.66 3.19
CA ILE A 126 -0.62 -3.19 4.10
C ILE A 126 -0.87 -4.65 4.48
N ASP A 127 -2.11 -5.09 4.50
CA ASP A 127 -2.47 -6.47 4.84
C ASP A 127 -2.24 -7.47 3.69
N THR A 128 -2.05 -7.00 2.47
CA THR A 128 -1.75 -7.90 1.35
C THR A 128 -0.27 -8.27 1.30
N THR A 129 0.00 -9.51 0.91
CA THR A 129 1.35 -10.01 0.62
C THR A 129 1.69 -9.95 -0.87
N ASP A 130 0.71 -9.69 -1.73
CA ASP A 130 0.93 -9.60 -3.17
C ASP A 130 1.53 -8.23 -3.53
N GLN A 131 2.80 -8.24 -3.95
CA GLN A 131 3.53 -7.04 -4.35
C GLN A 131 2.97 -6.36 -5.62
N ARG A 132 2.10 -7.04 -6.37
CA ARG A 132 1.43 -6.46 -7.56
C ARG A 132 0.19 -5.66 -7.18
N SER A 133 -0.26 -5.76 -5.93
CA SER A 133 -1.39 -4.98 -5.44
C SER A 133 -1.07 -3.49 -5.47
N VAL A 134 -1.97 -2.71 -6.04
CA VAL A 134 -1.85 -1.25 -6.15
C VAL A 134 -3.16 -0.58 -5.81
N ILE A 135 -3.10 0.66 -5.35
CA ILE A 135 -4.31 1.46 -5.18
C ILE A 135 -4.85 1.84 -6.56
N PRO A 136 -6.12 1.54 -6.86
CA PRO A 136 -6.71 1.90 -8.15
C PRO A 136 -6.72 3.40 -8.42
N GLY A 137 -6.53 3.79 -9.67
CA GLY A 137 -6.45 5.21 -10.06
C GLY A 137 -7.69 6.03 -9.71
N TRP A 138 -8.90 5.45 -9.74
CA TRP A 138 -10.13 6.16 -9.34
C TRP A 138 -10.19 6.40 -7.82
N VAL A 139 -9.63 5.50 -7.00
CA VAL A 139 -9.49 5.72 -5.55
C VAL A 139 -8.52 6.87 -5.31
N LEU A 140 -7.36 6.89 -5.98
CA LEU A 140 -6.41 8.00 -5.88
C LEU A 140 -6.97 9.32 -6.38
N HIS A 141 -7.87 9.29 -7.38
CA HIS A 141 -8.54 10.50 -7.84
C HIS A 141 -9.50 11.07 -6.77
N HIS A 142 -10.20 10.21 -6.05
CA HIS A 142 -11.16 10.60 -5.01
C HIS A 142 -10.49 10.82 -3.65
N TYR A 143 -9.52 10.00 -3.31
CA TYR A 143 -8.73 10.03 -2.07
C TYR A 143 -7.23 10.20 -2.38
N PRO A 144 -6.77 11.37 -2.82
CA PRO A 144 -5.42 11.58 -3.36
C PRO A 144 -4.30 11.43 -2.31
N LYS A 145 -4.65 11.38 -1.03
CA LYS A 145 -3.68 11.26 0.06
C LYS A 145 -3.40 9.82 0.52
N VAL A 146 -3.95 8.79 -0.13
CA VAL A 146 -3.68 7.39 0.24
C VAL A 146 -2.19 7.08 0.21
N GLU A 147 -1.47 7.47 -0.86
CA GLU A 147 -0.03 7.24 -0.95
C GLU A 147 0.78 8.03 0.09
N PHE A 148 0.34 9.24 0.42
CA PHE A 148 0.93 10.04 1.48
C PHE A 148 0.77 9.36 2.84
N VAL A 149 -0.43 8.89 3.18
CA VAL A 149 -0.70 8.15 4.41
C VAL A 149 0.14 6.87 4.47
N LEU A 150 0.20 6.12 3.37
CA LEU A 150 1.00 4.89 3.29
C LEU A 150 2.50 5.18 3.54
N LYS A 151 3.03 6.28 2.98
CA LYS A 151 4.42 6.71 3.23
C LYS A 151 4.64 7.09 4.70
N LEU A 152 3.72 7.79 5.34
CA LEU A 152 3.82 8.12 6.76
C LEU A 152 3.82 6.88 7.64
N LEU A 153 3.04 5.87 7.29
CA LEU A 153 2.96 4.61 8.05
C LEU A 153 4.19 3.73 7.85
N ARG A 154 4.75 3.67 6.63
CA ARG A 154 5.70 2.61 6.25
C ARG A 154 7.00 3.07 5.61
N HIS A 155 7.13 4.32 5.22
CA HIS A 155 8.34 4.82 4.49
C HIS A 155 8.94 6.09 5.10
N THR A 156 8.48 6.48 6.27
CA THR A 156 9.03 7.61 7.03
C THR A 156 9.60 7.10 8.35
N SER A 157 10.92 7.21 8.52
CA SER A 157 11.58 6.78 9.76
C SER A 157 11.17 7.67 10.91
N CYS A 158 10.83 7.08 12.06
CA CYS A 158 10.68 7.82 13.31
C CYS A 158 12.06 8.22 13.87
N LYS A 159 12.08 9.31 14.67
CA LYS A 159 13.32 9.82 15.28
C LYS A 159 13.88 8.89 16.36
N GLU A 160 12.99 8.22 17.08
CA GLU A 160 13.31 7.38 18.23
C GLU A 160 13.83 5.98 17.83
N GLY A 161 13.56 5.56 16.61
CA GLY A 161 13.87 4.23 16.10
C GLY A 161 12.95 3.16 16.72
N CYS A 162 12.03 2.61 15.95
CA CYS A 162 11.23 1.46 16.35
C CYS A 162 11.67 0.21 15.59
N ASP A 163 11.22 -0.97 16.02
CA ASP A 163 11.58 -2.25 15.39
C ASP A 163 11.28 -2.26 13.89
N TYR A 164 10.13 -1.69 13.49
CA TYR A 164 9.76 -1.56 12.07
C TYR A 164 10.78 -0.70 11.30
N CYS A 165 11.10 0.49 11.80
CA CYS A 165 12.03 1.39 11.10
C CYS A 165 13.46 0.85 11.09
N ASN A 166 13.90 0.22 12.19
CA ASN A 166 15.24 -0.36 12.31
C ASN A 166 15.46 -1.59 11.41
N THR A 167 14.39 -2.24 10.96
CA THR A 167 14.45 -3.35 10.00
C THR A 167 14.04 -2.90 8.59
N GLN A 168 12.81 -2.48 8.40
CA GLN A 168 12.23 -2.25 7.08
C GLN A 168 12.80 -1.01 6.37
N LEU A 169 13.26 0.01 7.10
CA LEU A 169 13.85 1.22 6.53
C LEU A 169 15.38 1.28 6.69
N ASN A 170 15.98 0.26 7.25
CA ASN A 170 17.44 0.17 7.40
C ASN A 170 18.07 -0.38 6.12
N VAL A 171 18.94 0.42 5.47
CA VAL A 171 19.54 0.05 4.18
C VAL A 171 20.49 -1.15 4.32
N LEU A 172 21.22 -1.29 5.45
CA LEU A 172 22.13 -2.40 5.67
C LEU A 172 21.39 -3.71 5.92
N TYR A 173 20.29 -3.67 6.71
CA TYR A 173 19.42 -4.82 6.92
C TYR A 173 18.83 -5.31 5.59
N ASN A 174 18.32 -4.38 4.76
CA ASN A 174 17.74 -4.70 3.47
C ASN A 174 18.78 -5.11 2.42
N LEU A 175 20.02 -4.58 2.50
CA LEU A 175 21.12 -5.04 1.66
C LEU A 175 21.37 -6.53 1.86
N LYS A 176 21.42 -6.97 3.11
CA LYS A 176 21.57 -8.39 3.46
C LYS A 176 20.35 -9.21 3.03
N ALA A 177 19.14 -8.71 3.28
CA ALA A 177 17.91 -9.41 2.98
C ALA A 177 17.68 -9.63 1.47
N PHE A 178 17.93 -8.61 0.62
CA PHE A 178 17.69 -8.68 -0.82
C PHE A 178 18.88 -9.21 -1.64
N PHE A 179 20.10 -8.93 -1.21
CA PHE A 179 21.32 -9.21 -2.00
C PHE A 179 22.30 -10.17 -1.31
N GLY A 180 22.11 -10.48 -0.04
CA GLY A 180 23.02 -11.34 0.74
C GLY A 180 24.36 -10.68 1.10
N TYR A 181 24.51 -9.37 0.89
CA TYR A 181 25.74 -8.66 1.23
C TYR A 181 25.72 -8.17 2.68
N GLU A 182 26.81 -8.39 3.40
CA GLU A 182 26.96 -7.97 4.80
C GLU A 182 27.29 -6.47 4.94
N GLN A 183 27.86 -5.85 3.91
CA GLN A 183 28.29 -4.46 3.95
C GLN A 183 28.30 -3.82 2.55
N PHE A 184 28.15 -2.51 2.52
CA PHE A 184 28.36 -1.71 1.32
C PHE A 184 29.84 -1.60 0.97
N ARG A 185 30.14 -1.28 -0.29
CA ARG A 185 31.50 -0.93 -0.70
C ARG A 185 31.86 0.46 -0.21
N THR A 186 33.13 0.61 0.20
CA THR A 186 33.73 1.91 0.52
C THR A 186 34.63 2.36 -0.63
N TYR A 187 34.80 3.65 -0.78
CA TYR A 187 35.67 4.27 -1.77
C TYR A 187 36.62 5.23 -1.06
N GLU A 188 37.93 4.99 -1.16
CA GLU A 188 38.95 5.75 -0.44
C GLU A 188 38.67 5.86 1.08
N GLY A 189 38.02 4.82 1.66
CA GLY A 189 37.62 4.80 3.05
C GLY A 189 36.24 5.39 3.35
N GLU A 190 35.60 6.04 2.38
CA GLU A 190 34.28 6.67 2.56
C GLU A 190 33.14 5.73 2.18
N PRO A 191 32.03 5.69 2.95
CA PRO A 191 30.88 4.80 2.71
C PRO A 191 29.91 5.38 1.67
N LEU A 192 30.43 5.86 0.53
CA LEU A 192 29.63 6.60 -0.47
C LEU A 192 28.46 5.80 -1.04
N GLN A 193 28.61 4.48 -1.20
CA GLN A 193 27.52 3.62 -1.70
C GLN A 193 26.35 3.54 -0.71
N GLU A 194 26.67 3.42 0.58
CA GLU A 194 25.67 3.41 1.64
C GLU A 194 24.96 4.77 1.75
N GLN A 195 25.75 5.85 1.75
CA GLN A 195 25.21 7.22 1.80
C GLN A 195 24.25 7.49 0.63
N ALA A 196 24.61 7.05 -0.59
CA ALA A 196 23.75 7.18 -1.75
C ALA A 196 22.44 6.39 -1.59
N ALA A 197 22.50 5.15 -1.10
CA ALA A 197 21.32 4.35 -0.84
C ALA A 197 20.43 4.97 0.25
N GLN A 198 21.01 5.47 1.34
CA GLN A 198 20.29 6.16 2.42
C GLN A 198 19.61 7.44 1.92
N ALA A 199 20.30 8.25 1.09
CA ALA A 199 19.74 9.46 0.52
C ALA A 199 18.53 9.14 -0.39
N ALA A 200 18.65 8.10 -1.22
CA ALA A 200 17.57 7.66 -2.10
C ALA A 200 16.34 7.15 -1.31
N VAL A 201 16.53 6.36 -0.24
CA VAL A 201 15.44 5.92 0.64
C VAL A 201 14.73 7.10 1.31
N LYS A 202 15.49 8.17 1.64
CA LYS A 202 14.91 9.43 2.18
C LYS A 202 14.23 10.30 1.12
N GLY A 203 14.19 9.86 -0.15
CA GLY A 203 13.60 10.62 -1.25
C GLY A 203 14.41 11.85 -1.66
N MET A 204 15.70 11.89 -1.35
CA MET A 204 16.58 13.00 -1.73
C MET A 204 17.06 12.84 -3.17
N SER A 205 17.05 13.93 -3.93
CA SER A 205 17.71 13.98 -5.23
C SER A 205 19.22 13.93 -5.03
N LEU A 206 19.92 13.06 -5.76
CA LEU A 206 21.37 12.92 -5.65
C LEU A 206 22.01 12.66 -7.02
N LEU A 207 23.26 13.04 -7.16
CA LEU A 207 24.15 12.64 -8.25
C LEU A 207 25.22 11.72 -7.69
N ALA A 208 25.19 10.45 -8.10
CA ALA A 208 26.17 9.45 -7.66
C ALA A 208 27.14 9.11 -8.78
N ILE A 209 28.42 9.39 -8.58
CA ILE A 209 29.49 9.13 -9.54
C ILE A 209 30.40 8.06 -8.94
N PHE A 210 30.47 6.91 -9.59
CA PHE A 210 31.31 5.78 -9.19
C PHE A 210 32.12 5.28 -10.39
N PRO A 211 33.29 4.69 -10.20
CA PRO A 211 34.08 4.08 -11.27
C PRO A 211 33.30 2.95 -11.95
N THR A 212 33.74 2.53 -13.13
CA THR A 212 33.18 1.37 -13.82
C THR A 212 33.37 0.13 -12.95
N GLY A 213 32.30 -0.69 -12.81
CA GLY A 213 32.29 -1.82 -11.88
C GLY A 213 32.08 -1.44 -10.40
N GLY A 214 31.95 -0.16 -10.07
CA GLY A 214 31.79 0.38 -8.71
C GLY A 214 30.41 0.13 -8.07
N GLY A 215 29.58 -0.75 -8.61
CA GLY A 215 28.30 -1.11 -7.96
C GLY A 215 27.23 -0.01 -7.95
N LYS A 216 27.24 0.87 -8.97
CA LYS A 216 26.22 1.94 -9.17
C LYS A 216 24.78 1.41 -9.11
N SER A 217 24.54 0.22 -9.68
CA SER A 217 23.20 -0.36 -9.76
C SER A 217 22.56 -0.57 -8.38
N LEU A 218 23.37 -0.91 -7.38
CA LEU A 218 22.88 -1.16 -6.02
C LEU A 218 22.24 0.11 -5.40
N THR A 219 22.76 1.30 -5.74
CA THR A 219 22.30 2.57 -5.15
C THR A 219 20.88 2.97 -5.58
N PHE A 220 20.36 2.41 -6.68
CA PHE A 220 18.96 2.59 -7.08
C PHE A 220 18.13 1.31 -6.94
N GLN A 221 18.71 0.11 -7.11
CA GLN A 221 17.99 -1.15 -6.97
C GLN A 221 17.52 -1.40 -5.54
N LEU A 222 18.38 -1.20 -4.54
CA LEU A 222 18.03 -1.41 -3.15
C LEU A 222 16.90 -0.48 -2.69
N PRO A 223 16.97 0.85 -2.87
CA PRO A 223 15.85 1.74 -2.54
C PRO A 223 14.56 1.40 -3.30
N ALA A 224 14.66 0.98 -4.57
CA ALA A 224 13.51 0.55 -5.35
C ALA A 224 12.81 -0.68 -4.76
N LEU A 225 13.59 -1.71 -4.36
CA LEU A 225 13.06 -2.90 -3.72
C LEU A 225 12.45 -2.58 -2.34
N MET A 226 13.09 -1.72 -1.56
CA MET A 226 12.58 -1.25 -0.28
C MET A 226 11.25 -0.50 -0.44
N ALA A 227 11.14 0.42 -1.42
CA ALA A 227 9.91 1.14 -1.72
C ALA A 227 8.81 0.21 -2.24
N GLY A 228 9.16 -0.73 -3.12
CA GLY A 228 8.24 -1.76 -3.61
C GLY A 228 7.66 -2.59 -2.47
N SER A 229 8.50 -3.06 -1.56
CA SER A 229 8.10 -3.86 -0.40
C SER A 229 7.31 -3.05 0.65
N ALA A 230 7.70 -1.81 0.91
CA ALA A 230 7.09 -1.00 1.96
C ALA A 230 5.77 -0.35 1.54
N VAL A 231 5.71 0.24 0.35
CA VAL A 231 4.58 1.08 -0.08
C VAL A 231 4.03 0.71 -1.46
N HIS A 232 4.39 -0.45 -2.00
CA HIS A 232 4.04 -0.88 -3.35
C HIS A 232 4.40 0.18 -4.42
N GLY A 233 5.50 0.89 -4.18
CA GLY A 233 5.95 1.99 -5.02
C GLY A 233 6.50 1.50 -6.36
N LEU A 234 6.20 2.23 -7.43
CA LEU A 234 6.80 2.03 -8.75
C LEU A 234 8.09 2.83 -8.87
N THR A 235 9.18 2.16 -9.24
CA THR A 235 10.45 2.81 -9.57
C THR A 235 10.73 2.67 -11.06
N VAL A 236 10.97 3.80 -11.74
CA VAL A 236 11.32 3.83 -13.17
C VAL A 236 12.81 4.10 -13.30
N VAL A 237 13.53 3.19 -13.97
CA VAL A 237 14.96 3.31 -14.25
C VAL A 237 15.17 3.57 -15.74
N ILE A 238 15.75 4.72 -16.08
CA ILE A 238 16.06 5.09 -17.46
C ILE A 238 17.55 4.89 -17.65
N LEU A 239 17.92 3.94 -18.51
CA LEU A 239 19.31 3.60 -18.83
C LEU A 239 19.64 4.05 -20.24
N SER A 240 20.75 4.76 -20.39
CA SER A 240 21.37 5.00 -21.69
C SER A 240 22.26 3.80 -22.03
N LEU A 241 21.86 3.03 -23.03
CA LEU A 241 22.74 2.04 -23.65
C LEU A 241 23.64 2.79 -24.64
N ILE A 242 24.78 3.30 -24.18
CA ILE A 242 25.85 3.73 -25.07
C ILE A 242 26.38 2.46 -25.71
N HIS A 243 26.28 2.40 -27.02
CA HIS A 243 26.71 1.27 -27.83
C HIS A 243 28.09 0.73 -27.45
N ILE A 244 28.11 -0.56 -27.23
CA ILE A 244 29.32 -1.35 -27.36
C ILE A 244 29.55 -1.61 -28.85
#